data_0e92e67c40185cd7a396a10cd40583cc
#
_entry.id   0e92e67c40185cd7a396a10cd40583cc
#
_cell.length_a   1.000
_cell.length_b   1.000
_cell.length_c   1.000
_cell.angle_alpha   90.00
_cell.angle_beta   90.00
_cell.angle_gamma   90.00
#
_symmetry.space_group_name_H-M   'P 1'
#
loop_
_entity.id
_entity.type
_entity.pdbx_description
1 polymer ?
#
loop_
_entity_poly.entity_id
_entity_poly.type
_entity_poly.pdbx_seq_one_letter_code
_entity_poly.pdbx_strand_id
1 'polypeptide(L)'
;MTEHERDRDRRAEVAQDIALFRYALIRQAADPALSTKQRGLLVRALAASEHRGPFGRPVRYSRESLDRWIRAWKAGGFEALLPTARHLEPRTDPAVLELAAALKREVPARTAAQVAAVLAAHAGPTSVTPSARTLQRHFARLELHTRPDGRPPRSFGRFEADAPNDRWTGDALHGPAVAGRKTYLFAFIDDHSRALVGYRWGHSEDTIRLEAALRAGLASRGVPKVVYVDNGSAFVSSQLLRALASLGITLTHSKPGQPAGRGKIERFFRTVREQFLVELGAGGPTRAVKDLAQLNELFAAWVETIYHPREHSETGQPPLARFLAAGAPALPTPAQLHEAFLWSQRRTVTKTATISLHGNSYEVDAALVGRRVEVVFDPFDLTQLQVRYSGRPMGTAIPHRIGRHVHPDAHPETSPAPAPATGIDYLALVAAQHREQSAQRINYNDLPVGDSHADRSDTATDISVDTGVDTQLEDELASFAALHPQLPGQLDLTDALDDIGDTVDNTEQETA
;
A
#
# COMPACT_ATOMS: atom_id res chain seq x y z
N MET A 1 34.80 28.02 9.28
CA MET A 1 33.67 28.81 8.73
C MET A 1 32.62 27.83 8.30
N THR A 2 31.53 27.79 9.03
CA THR A 2 30.42 26.87 8.76
C THR A 2 29.64 27.28 7.50
N GLU A 3 28.90 26.37 6.87
CA GLU A 3 28.07 26.68 5.68
C GLU A 3 27.04 27.79 6.00
N HIS A 4 26.61 27.87 7.25
CA HIS A 4 25.69 28.90 7.77
C HIS A 4 26.36 30.29 7.85
N GLU A 5 27.63 30.38 8.16
CA GLU A 5 28.40 31.64 8.14
C GLU A 5 28.58 32.11 6.71
N ARG A 6 28.94 31.23 5.79
CA ARG A 6 29.05 31.56 4.35
C ARG A 6 27.74 32.05 3.74
N ASP A 7 26.60 31.43 4.12
CA ASP A 7 25.29 31.85 3.60
C ASP A 7 24.85 33.20 4.18
N ARG A 8 25.25 33.50 5.43
CA ARG A 8 24.99 34.80 6.07
C ARG A 8 25.83 35.89 5.43
N ASP A 9 27.14 35.63 5.20
CA ASP A 9 28.05 36.59 4.56
C ASP A 9 27.60 36.88 3.12
N ARG A 10 27.22 35.87 2.36
CA ARG A 10 26.69 36.04 1.00
C ARG A 10 25.38 36.84 0.97
N ARG A 11 24.51 36.68 1.98
CA ARG A 11 23.29 37.51 2.10
C ARG A 11 23.61 38.96 2.44
N ALA A 12 24.61 39.18 3.25
CA ALA A 12 25.09 40.52 3.59
C ALA A 12 25.66 41.22 2.38
N GLU A 13 26.50 40.56 1.58
CA GLU A 13 27.04 41.10 0.31
C GLU A 13 25.90 41.46 -0.67
N VAL A 14 24.95 40.54 -0.86
CA VAL A 14 23.78 40.79 -1.72
C VAL A 14 22.96 41.98 -1.24
N ALA A 15 22.80 42.12 0.09
CA ALA A 15 22.08 43.27 0.66
C ALA A 15 22.83 44.57 0.44
N GLN A 16 24.17 44.60 0.51
CA GLN A 16 25.00 45.73 0.21
C GLN A 16 24.90 46.12 -1.27
N ASP A 17 24.98 45.17 -2.19
CA ASP A 17 24.82 45.39 -3.63
C ASP A 17 23.49 46.06 -3.99
N ILE A 18 22.41 45.59 -3.34
CA ILE A 18 21.07 46.18 -3.49
C ILE A 18 21.04 47.63 -2.95
N ALA A 19 21.67 47.87 -1.80
CA ALA A 19 21.71 49.22 -1.24
C ALA A 19 22.56 50.17 -2.06
N LEU A 20 23.72 49.75 -2.60
CA LEU A 20 24.55 50.51 -3.54
C LEU A 20 23.78 50.85 -4.81
N PHE A 21 23.08 49.88 -5.37
CA PHE A 21 22.24 50.13 -6.53
C PHE A 21 21.12 51.15 -6.24
N ARG A 22 20.43 51.04 -5.12
CA ARG A 22 19.38 52.00 -4.72
C ARG A 22 19.99 53.41 -4.56
N TYR A 23 21.14 53.50 -3.92
CA TYR A 23 21.82 54.78 -3.73
C TYR A 23 22.25 55.37 -5.10
N ALA A 24 22.89 54.60 -5.97
CA ALA A 24 23.31 55.07 -7.30
C ALA A 24 22.14 55.62 -8.11
N LEU A 25 20.97 54.96 -7.99
CA LEU A 25 19.75 55.38 -8.70
C LEU A 25 19.15 56.69 -8.16
N ILE A 26 19.10 56.86 -6.82
CA ILE A 26 18.46 58.02 -6.22
C ILE A 26 19.37 59.21 -5.92
N ARG A 27 20.71 59.06 -6.00
CA ARG A 27 21.72 60.03 -5.52
C ARG A 27 21.45 61.47 -6.01
N GLN A 28 21.10 61.65 -7.30
CA GLN A 28 20.80 62.97 -7.84
C GLN A 28 19.50 63.56 -7.28
N ALA A 29 18.46 62.75 -7.14
CA ALA A 29 17.18 63.21 -6.62
C ALA A 29 17.19 63.39 -5.07
N ALA A 30 18.18 62.80 -4.39
CA ALA A 30 18.37 62.93 -2.93
C ALA A 30 19.13 64.19 -2.52
N ASP A 31 19.73 64.94 -3.48
CA ASP A 31 20.48 66.16 -3.20
C ASP A 31 19.64 67.17 -2.41
N PRO A 32 20.14 67.62 -1.24
CA PRO A 32 19.44 68.58 -0.40
C PRO A 32 19.25 69.99 -1.08
N ALA A 33 20.15 70.33 -2.02
CA ALA A 33 20.09 71.60 -2.76
C ALA A 33 18.91 71.71 -3.74
N LEU A 34 18.28 70.58 -4.09
CA LEU A 34 17.15 70.56 -5.03
C LEU A 34 15.84 71.01 -4.41
N SER A 35 15.13 71.92 -5.11
CA SER A 35 13.76 72.25 -4.79
C SER A 35 12.83 71.04 -4.96
N THR A 36 11.67 71.07 -4.27
CA THR A 36 10.67 69.99 -4.40
C THR A 36 10.19 69.77 -5.84
N LYS A 37 10.12 70.84 -6.64
CA LYS A 37 9.71 70.76 -8.06
C LYS A 37 10.78 70.06 -8.90
N GLN A 38 12.06 70.42 -8.74
CA GLN A 38 13.19 69.78 -9.44
C GLN A 38 13.33 68.31 -9.09
N ARG A 39 13.24 67.97 -7.76
CA ARG A 39 13.24 66.57 -7.31
C ARG A 39 12.10 65.76 -7.92
N GLY A 40 10.87 66.32 -7.95
CA GLY A 40 9.73 65.66 -8.56
C GLY A 40 9.85 65.43 -10.06
N LEU A 41 10.61 66.27 -10.79
CA LEU A 41 10.92 66.05 -12.21
C LEU A 41 11.89 64.87 -12.37
N LEU A 42 12.97 64.84 -11.59
CA LEU A 42 13.98 63.78 -11.63
C LEU A 42 13.37 62.41 -11.29
N VAL A 43 12.54 62.35 -10.20
CA VAL A 43 11.90 61.08 -9.80
C VAL A 43 10.95 60.58 -10.90
N ARG A 44 10.22 61.47 -11.59
CA ARG A 44 9.36 61.07 -12.73
C ARG A 44 10.17 60.53 -13.89
N ALA A 45 11.29 61.19 -14.21
CA ALA A 45 12.20 60.71 -15.27
C ALA A 45 12.80 59.34 -14.95
N LEU A 46 13.26 59.14 -13.72
CA LEU A 46 13.76 57.85 -13.26
C LEU A 46 12.67 56.77 -13.28
N ALA A 47 11.45 57.08 -12.93
CA ALA A 47 10.33 56.09 -12.93
C ALA A 47 9.92 55.75 -14.38
N ALA A 48 10.08 56.65 -15.32
CA ALA A 48 9.78 56.40 -16.74
C ALA A 48 10.84 55.57 -17.44
N SER A 49 12.08 55.53 -16.93
CA SER A 49 13.21 54.85 -17.51
C SER A 49 13.32 53.39 -17.04
N GLU A 50 13.92 52.56 -17.89
CA GLU A 50 14.33 51.22 -17.55
C GLU A 50 15.75 51.22 -17.00
N HIS A 51 15.99 50.50 -15.90
CA HIS A 51 17.27 50.47 -15.20
C HIS A 51 17.82 49.05 -15.19
N ARG A 52 19.13 48.90 -15.28
CA ARG A 52 19.78 47.62 -15.08
C ARG A 52 19.86 47.34 -13.56
N GLY A 53 19.04 46.45 -13.05
CA GLY A 53 18.99 46.11 -11.64
C GLY A 53 20.27 45.49 -11.09
N PRO A 54 20.41 45.31 -9.78
CA PRO A 54 21.64 44.80 -9.14
C PRO A 54 22.11 43.46 -9.64
N PHE A 55 21.19 42.64 -10.22
CA PHE A 55 21.49 41.33 -10.80
C PHE A 55 21.47 41.31 -12.32
N GLY A 56 21.67 42.49 -12.96
CA GLY A 56 21.81 42.63 -14.41
C GLY A 56 20.47 42.56 -15.19
N ARG A 57 19.34 42.36 -14.57
CA ARG A 57 18.02 42.30 -15.22
C ARG A 57 17.45 43.70 -15.42
N PRO A 58 16.76 43.98 -16.53
CA PRO A 58 16.06 45.22 -16.71
C PRO A 58 14.88 45.33 -15.74
N VAL A 59 14.75 46.47 -15.04
CA VAL A 59 13.72 46.70 -14.04
C VAL A 59 13.23 48.15 -14.11
N ARG A 60 11.92 48.35 -13.98
CA ARG A 60 11.31 49.69 -13.77
C ARG A 60 10.84 49.85 -12.35
N TYR A 61 11.09 51.02 -11.76
CA TYR A 61 10.67 51.30 -10.39
C TYR A 61 9.57 52.35 -10.39
N SER A 62 8.55 52.11 -9.56
CA SER A 62 7.50 53.10 -9.39
C SER A 62 8.03 54.36 -8.69
N ARG A 63 7.41 55.51 -8.98
CA ARG A 63 7.70 56.75 -8.29
C ARG A 63 7.67 56.60 -6.77
N GLU A 64 6.69 55.89 -6.24
CA GLU A 64 6.56 55.64 -4.82
C GLU A 64 7.74 54.90 -4.20
N SER A 65 8.31 53.92 -4.93
CA SER A 65 9.50 53.16 -4.50
C SER A 65 10.74 54.11 -4.45
N LEU A 66 10.90 54.98 -5.42
CA LEU A 66 11.99 55.94 -5.45
C LEU A 66 11.84 56.99 -4.33
N ASP A 67 10.65 57.54 -4.14
CA ASP A 67 10.35 58.48 -3.05
C ASP A 67 10.57 57.86 -1.69
N ARG A 68 10.25 56.59 -1.51
CA ARG A 68 10.51 55.81 -0.26
C ARG A 68 12.01 55.68 -0.02
N TRP A 69 12.81 55.35 -1.04
CA TRP A 69 14.28 55.23 -0.89
C TRP A 69 14.91 56.59 -0.58
N ILE A 70 14.46 57.67 -1.22
CA ILE A 70 14.96 59.04 -0.93
C ILE A 70 14.62 59.43 0.53
N ARG A 71 13.44 59.09 1.01
CA ARG A 71 13.07 59.34 2.44
C ARG A 71 13.93 58.50 3.38
N ALA A 72 14.14 57.21 3.07
CA ALA A 72 14.96 56.34 3.86
C ALA A 72 16.42 56.81 3.91
N TRP A 73 17.00 57.23 2.77
CA TRP A 73 18.34 57.81 2.71
C TRP A 73 18.45 59.07 3.56
N LYS A 74 17.50 59.96 3.51
CA LYS A 74 17.49 61.20 4.32
C LYS A 74 17.37 60.95 5.79
N ALA A 75 16.66 59.90 6.21
CA ALA A 75 16.44 59.54 7.61
C ALA A 75 17.59 58.76 8.25
N GLY A 76 18.28 57.89 7.53
CA GLY A 76 19.26 56.96 8.11
C GLY A 76 20.43 56.63 7.22
N GLY A 77 20.68 57.43 6.16
CA GLY A 77 21.85 57.20 5.27
C GLY A 77 21.81 55.88 4.54
N PHE A 78 23.02 55.35 4.29
CA PHE A 78 23.24 54.10 3.54
C PHE A 78 22.59 52.86 4.20
N GLU A 79 22.68 52.79 5.50
CA GLU A 79 22.11 51.66 6.27
C GLU A 79 20.56 51.53 6.09
N ALA A 80 19.86 52.64 5.94
CA ALA A 80 18.40 52.64 5.69
C ALA A 80 18.03 52.17 4.27
N LEU A 81 18.98 52.07 3.35
CA LEU A 81 18.79 51.52 2.02
C LEU A 81 18.97 50.02 1.95
N LEU A 82 19.55 49.39 2.95
CA LEU A 82 19.64 47.93 3.05
C LEU A 82 18.23 47.28 3.03
N PRO A 83 18.04 46.22 2.30
CA PRO A 83 16.77 45.52 2.33
C PRO A 83 16.57 44.91 3.71
N THR A 84 15.51 45.28 4.38
CA THR A 84 15.12 44.67 5.65
C THR A 84 14.76 43.20 5.39
N ALA A 85 15.40 42.30 6.12
CA ALA A 85 15.00 40.89 6.08
C ALA A 85 13.50 40.80 6.46
N ARG A 86 12.67 40.28 5.57
CA ARG A 86 11.28 40.01 5.93
C ARG A 86 11.31 38.90 6.98
N HIS A 87 11.03 39.24 8.23
CA HIS A 87 10.60 38.29 9.23
C HIS A 87 9.22 37.76 8.79
N LEU A 88 9.24 36.72 7.99
CA LEU A 88 8.05 35.93 7.77
C LEU A 88 7.84 35.11 9.05
N GLU A 89 6.87 35.46 9.86
CA GLU A 89 6.42 34.54 10.90
C GLU A 89 6.11 33.19 10.23
N PRO A 90 6.65 32.10 10.77
CA PRO A 90 6.36 30.79 10.22
C PRO A 90 4.84 30.59 10.26
N ARG A 91 4.22 30.37 9.12
CA ARG A 91 2.77 30.06 9.05
C ARG A 91 2.41 28.74 9.73
N THR A 92 3.41 27.94 10.07
CA THR A 92 3.30 26.63 10.73
C THR A 92 3.66 26.82 12.20
N ASP A 93 2.82 26.31 13.08
CA ASP A 93 3.03 26.31 14.51
C ASP A 93 4.40 25.73 14.85
N PRO A 94 5.24 26.43 15.65
CA PRO A 94 6.52 25.93 16.10
C PRO A 94 6.45 24.56 16.80
N ALA A 95 5.41 24.29 17.58
CA ALA A 95 5.22 23.01 18.26
C ALA A 95 5.05 21.85 17.26
N VAL A 96 4.35 22.08 16.15
CA VAL A 96 4.20 21.08 15.06
C VAL A 96 5.54 20.85 14.36
N LEU A 97 6.37 21.87 14.18
CA LEU A 97 7.70 21.72 13.59
C LEU A 97 8.66 21.00 14.53
N GLU A 98 8.59 21.23 15.84
CA GLU A 98 9.35 20.48 16.84
C GLU A 98 8.96 19.00 16.88
N LEU A 99 7.65 18.72 16.89
CA LEU A 99 7.14 17.35 16.79
C LEU A 99 7.61 16.68 15.49
N ALA A 100 7.56 17.38 14.36
CA ALA A 100 8.11 16.87 13.10
C ALA A 100 9.60 16.55 13.18
N ALA A 101 10.41 17.40 13.83
CA ALA A 101 11.82 17.15 14.02
C ALA A 101 12.06 15.97 14.98
N ALA A 102 11.26 15.82 16.03
CA ALA A 102 11.31 14.66 16.93
C ALA A 102 10.99 13.37 16.18
N LEU A 103 9.91 13.32 15.40
CA LEU A 103 9.53 12.18 14.55
C LEU A 103 10.64 11.81 13.53
N LYS A 104 11.36 12.80 13.01
CA LYS A 104 12.48 12.58 12.10
C LYS A 104 13.72 12.05 12.81
N ARG A 105 14.02 12.53 14.04
CA ARG A 105 15.15 12.02 14.86
C ARG A 105 14.87 10.61 15.35
N GLU A 106 13.65 10.32 15.73
CA GLU A 106 13.20 9.02 16.20
C GLU A 106 13.44 7.93 15.14
N VAL A 107 13.06 8.18 13.89
CA VAL A 107 13.35 7.31 12.75
C VAL A 107 13.99 8.12 11.63
N PRO A 108 15.34 8.20 11.59
CA PRO A 108 16.06 9.01 10.61
C PRO A 108 15.78 8.66 9.14
N ALA A 109 15.33 7.43 8.88
CA ALA A 109 14.96 6.97 7.55
C ALA A 109 13.61 7.52 7.05
N ARG A 110 12.72 8.03 7.91
CA ARG A 110 11.45 8.64 7.48
C ARG A 110 11.69 9.78 6.49
N THR A 111 10.96 9.76 5.39
CA THR A 111 10.92 10.88 4.45
C THR A 111 10.08 12.03 5.00
N ALA A 112 10.27 13.24 4.49
CA ALA A 112 9.43 14.38 4.88
C ALA A 112 7.94 14.15 4.57
N ALA A 113 7.63 13.40 3.51
CA ALA A 113 6.26 13.04 3.17
C ALA A 113 5.64 12.08 4.20
N GLN A 114 6.42 11.11 4.69
CA GLN A 114 5.98 10.22 5.77
C GLN A 114 5.74 10.98 7.07
N VAL A 115 6.66 11.86 7.46
CA VAL A 115 6.45 12.71 8.66
C VAL A 115 5.19 13.57 8.51
N ALA A 116 4.92 14.13 7.32
CA ALA A 116 3.68 14.88 7.07
C ALA A 116 2.44 13.97 7.22
N ALA A 117 2.50 12.73 6.71
CA ALA A 117 1.40 11.77 6.86
C ALA A 117 1.17 11.36 8.33
N VAL A 118 2.25 11.13 9.08
CA VAL A 118 2.17 10.84 10.53
C VAL A 118 1.51 12.00 11.29
N LEU A 119 1.93 13.24 11.00
CA LEU A 119 1.34 14.42 11.62
C LEU A 119 -0.16 14.56 11.26
N ALA A 120 -0.52 14.32 10.01
CA ALA A 120 -1.91 14.36 9.56
C ALA A 120 -2.78 13.30 10.26
N ALA A 121 -2.28 12.07 10.37
CA ALA A 121 -2.97 10.98 11.05
C ALA A 121 -3.13 11.25 12.57
N HIS A 122 -2.13 11.88 13.19
CA HIS A 122 -2.16 12.22 14.62
C HIS A 122 -3.10 13.38 14.94
N ALA A 123 -3.07 14.43 14.10
CA ALA A 123 -3.80 15.69 14.36
C ALA A 123 -5.27 15.65 13.94
N GLY A 124 -5.68 14.62 13.16
CA GLY A 124 -7.04 14.45 12.67
C GLY A 124 -7.39 15.34 11.45
N PRO A 125 -8.59 15.16 10.87
CA PRO A 125 -8.96 15.72 9.57
C PRO A 125 -9.14 17.25 9.56
N THR A 126 -9.28 17.89 10.71
CA THR A 126 -9.49 19.35 10.82
C THR A 126 -8.21 20.16 11.04
N SER A 127 -7.07 19.50 11.21
CA SER A 127 -5.80 20.16 11.55
C SER A 127 -4.97 20.52 10.30
N VAL A 128 -4.40 21.73 10.29
CA VAL A 128 -3.50 22.18 9.21
C VAL A 128 -2.11 21.60 9.43
N THR A 129 -1.77 20.56 8.68
CA THR A 129 -0.46 19.95 8.72
C THR A 129 0.50 20.60 7.71
N PRO A 130 1.80 20.71 8.03
CA PRO A 130 2.78 21.29 7.12
C PRO A 130 3.00 20.38 5.89
N SER A 131 3.18 21.00 4.72
CA SER A 131 3.50 20.26 3.51
C SER A 131 4.86 19.58 3.61
N ALA A 132 5.04 18.47 2.86
CA ALA A 132 6.32 17.77 2.78
C ALA A 132 7.48 18.71 2.40
N ARG A 133 7.23 19.70 1.51
CA ARG A 133 8.24 20.70 1.12
C ARG A 133 8.61 21.64 2.28
N THR A 134 7.66 22.01 3.13
CA THR A 134 7.92 22.80 4.35
C THR A 134 8.81 22.01 5.31
N LEU A 135 8.49 20.72 5.52
CA LEU A 135 9.28 19.84 6.36
C LEU A 135 10.67 19.57 5.78
N GLN A 136 10.83 19.38 4.46
CA GLN A 136 12.14 19.24 3.83
C GLN A 136 13.05 20.44 4.12
N ARG A 137 12.52 21.67 3.97
CA ARG A 137 13.27 22.89 4.30
C ARG A 137 13.63 22.98 5.79
N HIS A 138 12.69 22.56 6.65
CA HIS A 138 12.91 22.53 8.09
C HIS A 138 13.98 21.52 8.47
N PHE A 139 13.92 20.29 7.96
CA PHE A 139 14.91 19.24 8.18
C PHE A 139 16.29 19.60 7.60
N ALA A 140 16.34 20.25 6.43
CA ALA A 140 17.59 20.74 5.87
C ALA A 140 18.26 21.78 6.79
N ARG A 141 17.47 22.69 7.40
CA ARG A 141 17.97 23.69 8.35
C ARG A 141 18.49 23.08 9.65
N LEU A 142 17.90 21.94 10.06
CA LEU A 142 18.31 21.18 11.23
C LEU A 142 19.34 20.09 10.94
N GLU A 143 19.82 20.01 9.68
CA GLU A 143 20.77 18.97 9.21
C GLU A 143 20.24 17.53 9.40
N LEU A 144 18.91 17.36 9.43
CA LEU A 144 18.24 16.07 9.61
C LEU A 144 17.93 15.36 8.27
N HIS A 145 18.61 15.68 7.19
CA HIS A 145 18.39 15.05 5.89
C HIS A 145 19.39 13.91 5.66
N THR A 146 18.89 12.75 5.25
CA THR A 146 19.70 11.69 4.67
C THR A 146 19.89 11.96 3.18
N ARG A 147 21.13 11.93 2.69
CA ARG A 147 21.39 12.04 1.24
C ARG A 147 20.90 10.78 0.54
N PRO A 148 20.13 10.88 -0.57
CA PRO A 148 19.90 9.73 -1.43
C PRO A 148 21.23 9.27 -2.01
N ASP A 149 21.49 7.97 -2.04
CA ASP A 149 22.64 7.39 -2.76
C ASP A 149 22.51 7.71 -4.26
N GLY A 150 23.36 8.63 -4.73
CA GLY A 150 23.29 9.22 -6.06
C GLY A 150 23.76 8.30 -7.19
N ARG A 151 23.17 7.11 -7.36
CA ARG A 151 23.39 6.29 -8.55
C ARG A 151 22.33 6.60 -9.61
N PRO A 152 22.71 6.91 -10.86
CA PRO A 152 21.74 7.12 -11.92
C PRO A 152 20.95 5.82 -12.18
N PRO A 153 19.63 5.92 -12.45
CA PRO A 153 18.82 4.76 -12.77
C PRO A 153 19.29 4.14 -14.09
N ARG A 154 19.55 2.83 -14.11
CA ARG A 154 19.78 2.10 -15.35
C ARG A 154 18.47 2.05 -16.13
N SER A 155 18.48 2.56 -17.36
CA SER A 155 17.37 2.49 -18.30
C SER A 155 17.31 1.10 -18.92
N PHE A 156 16.29 0.29 -18.52
CA PHE A 156 15.89 -0.92 -19.24
C PHE A 156 14.61 -0.62 -20.01
N GLY A 157 14.41 -1.26 -21.17
CA GLY A 157 13.21 -1.09 -21.99
C GLY A 157 11.92 -1.26 -21.14
N ARG A 158 10.97 -0.36 -21.36
CA ARG A 158 9.71 -0.34 -20.60
C ARG A 158 8.77 -1.39 -21.17
N PHE A 159 8.57 -2.48 -20.44
CA PHE A 159 7.50 -3.45 -20.70
C PHE A 159 6.36 -3.18 -19.73
N GLU A 160 5.14 -3.12 -20.22
CA GLU A 160 3.92 -2.96 -19.43
C GLU A 160 2.82 -3.81 -20.06
N ALA A 161 2.07 -4.56 -19.24
CA ALA A 161 0.90 -5.30 -19.70
C ALA A 161 -0.22 -4.34 -20.13
N ASP A 162 -0.98 -4.71 -21.16
CA ASP A 162 -1.97 -3.83 -21.77
C ASP A 162 -3.21 -3.62 -20.88
N ALA A 163 -3.57 -4.63 -20.09
CA ALA A 163 -4.74 -4.60 -19.22
C ALA A 163 -4.46 -5.21 -17.84
N PRO A 164 -5.28 -4.87 -16.80
CA PRO A 164 -5.29 -5.57 -15.52
C PRO A 164 -5.51 -7.06 -15.71
N ASN A 165 -4.88 -7.88 -14.89
CA ASN A 165 -4.92 -9.34 -14.95
C ASN A 165 -4.30 -9.97 -16.21
N ASP A 166 -3.65 -9.22 -17.09
CA ASP A 166 -2.84 -9.81 -18.15
C ASP A 166 -1.59 -10.48 -17.58
N ARG A 167 -0.98 -9.86 -16.56
CA ARG A 167 0.21 -10.41 -15.91
C ARG A 167 0.29 -9.97 -14.44
N TRP A 168 0.50 -10.93 -13.58
CA TRP A 168 0.95 -10.68 -12.22
C TRP A 168 2.44 -11.04 -12.09
N THR A 169 3.21 -10.19 -11.44
CA THR A 169 4.61 -10.46 -11.11
C THR A 169 4.71 -10.78 -9.63
N GLY A 170 5.21 -11.96 -9.30
CA GLY A 170 5.40 -12.45 -7.95
C GLY A 170 6.87 -12.47 -7.52
N ASP A 171 7.13 -12.19 -6.25
CA ASP A 171 8.46 -12.26 -5.64
C ASP A 171 8.35 -12.34 -4.12
N ALA A 172 9.47 -12.63 -3.44
CA ALA A 172 9.56 -12.69 -2.00
C ALA A 172 10.52 -11.62 -1.45
N LEU A 173 10.12 -10.95 -0.37
CA LEU A 173 10.92 -9.97 0.34
C LEU A 173 11.29 -10.48 1.73
N HIS A 174 12.57 -10.48 2.08
CA HIS A 174 13.03 -10.71 3.45
C HIS A 174 12.60 -9.55 4.33
N GLY A 175 11.88 -9.85 5.40
CA GLY A 175 11.31 -8.91 6.35
C GLY A 175 12.06 -8.84 7.68
N PRO A 176 11.48 -8.14 8.67
CA PRO A 176 12.02 -8.02 10.01
C PRO A 176 11.91 -9.35 10.77
N ALA A 177 12.64 -9.46 11.88
CA ALA A 177 12.39 -10.53 12.83
C ALA A 177 11.15 -10.20 13.68
N VAL A 178 10.21 -11.13 13.75
CA VAL A 178 9.01 -11.06 14.60
C VAL A 178 9.08 -12.21 15.59
N ALA A 179 8.99 -11.90 16.88
CA ALA A 179 9.19 -12.88 17.96
C ALA A 179 10.47 -13.71 17.82
N GLY A 180 11.58 -13.07 17.41
CA GLY A 180 12.88 -13.70 17.21
C GLY A 180 13.02 -14.55 15.94
N ARG A 181 11.96 -14.65 15.11
CA ARG A 181 11.95 -15.42 13.87
C ARG A 181 11.96 -14.51 12.64
N LYS A 182 12.74 -14.86 11.62
CA LYS A 182 12.73 -14.17 10.33
C LYS A 182 11.35 -14.22 9.69
N THR A 183 10.99 -13.17 8.95
CA THR A 183 9.76 -13.14 8.16
C THR A 183 10.06 -12.91 6.69
N TYR A 184 9.12 -13.36 5.85
CA TYR A 184 9.17 -13.27 4.40
C TYR A 184 7.82 -12.76 3.90
N LEU A 185 7.82 -11.72 3.06
CA LEU A 185 6.63 -11.25 2.38
C LEU A 185 6.56 -11.88 1.00
N PHE A 186 5.60 -12.74 0.76
CA PHE A 186 5.20 -13.10 -0.60
C PHE A 186 4.23 -12.04 -1.12
N ALA A 187 4.51 -11.52 -2.31
CA ALA A 187 3.71 -10.47 -2.91
C ALA A 187 3.54 -10.68 -4.42
N PHE A 188 2.35 -10.39 -4.92
CA PHE A 188 2.01 -10.36 -6.34
C PHE A 188 1.52 -8.98 -6.71
N ILE A 189 2.13 -8.37 -7.71
CA ILE A 189 1.76 -7.06 -8.23
C ILE A 189 1.20 -7.22 -9.64
N ASP A 190 0.10 -6.55 -9.93
CA ASP A 190 -0.42 -6.45 -11.29
C ASP A 190 0.46 -5.55 -12.14
N ASP A 191 0.92 -6.08 -13.27
CA ASP A 191 1.93 -5.41 -14.12
C ASP A 191 1.39 -4.13 -14.78
N HIS A 192 0.09 -4.07 -15.08
CA HIS A 192 -0.56 -2.90 -15.66
C HIS A 192 -0.80 -1.81 -14.63
N SER A 193 -1.52 -2.13 -13.57
CA SER A 193 -2.03 -1.14 -12.60
C SER A 193 -1.06 -0.78 -11.48
N ARG A 194 -0.09 -1.66 -11.20
CA ARG A 194 0.76 -1.62 -10.00
C ARG A 194 -0.01 -1.93 -8.70
N ALA A 195 -1.26 -2.39 -8.80
CA ALA A 195 -2.00 -2.85 -7.63
C ALA A 195 -1.35 -4.08 -7.03
N LEU A 196 -1.26 -4.13 -5.72
CA LEU A 196 -0.85 -5.33 -5.00
C LEU A 196 -2.06 -6.25 -4.92
N VAL A 197 -2.02 -7.34 -5.68
CA VAL A 197 -3.17 -8.22 -5.91
C VAL A 197 -3.22 -9.39 -4.94
N GLY A 198 -2.08 -9.87 -4.47
CA GLY A 198 -1.97 -10.93 -3.47
C GLY A 198 -0.73 -10.73 -2.61
N TYR A 199 -0.85 -10.90 -1.29
CA TYR A 199 0.27 -10.72 -0.38
C TYR A 199 0.04 -11.46 0.94
N ARG A 200 1.15 -11.92 1.54
CA ARG A 200 1.14 -12.51 2.88
C ARG A 200 2.54 -12.53 3.48
N TRP A 201 2.65 -12.20 4.75
CA TRP A 201 3.84 -12.47 5.56
C TRP A 201 3.81 -13.89 6.12
N GLY A 202 4.97 -14.54 6.19
CA GLY A 202 5.16 -15.85 6.78
C GLY A 202 6.56 -15.98 7.39
N HIS A 203 6.77 -17.01 8.24
CA HIS A 203 8.09 -17.29 8.84
C HIS A 203 8.98 -18.21 8.01
N SER A 204 8.51 -18.69 6.89
CA SER A 204 9.26 -19.56 5.99
C SER A 204 9.08 -19.13 4.55
N GLU A 205 10.14 -19.29 3.77
CA GLU A 205 10.09 -19.09 2.31
C GLU A 205 9.75 -20.42 1.63
N ASP A 206 8.46 -20.75 1.60
CA ASP A 206 7.96 -22.02 1.09
C ASP A 206 6.71 -21.85 0.20
N THR A 207 6.37 -22.95 -0.48
CA THR A 207 5.22 -23.01 -1.39
C THR A 207 3.90 -22.76 -0.69
N ILE A 208 3.71 -23.21 0.56
CA ILE A 208 2.43 -23.05 1.28
C ILE A 208 2.11 -21.58 1.50
N ARG A 209 3.09 -20.78 1.94
CA ARG A 209 2.90 -19.33 2.20
C ARG A 209 2.75 -18.55 0.90
N LEU A 210 3.49 -18.96 -0.14
CA LEU A 210 3.31 -18.42 -1.49
C LEU A 210 1.90 -18.68 -2.02
N GLU A 211 1.42 -19.93 -1.93
CA GLU A 211 0.08 -20.32 -2.36
C GLU A 211 -1.01 -19.60 -1.56
N ALA A 212 -0.81 -19.37 -0.26
CA ALA A 212 -1.74 -18.60 0.56
C ALA A 212 -1.86 -17.13 0.08
N ALA A 213 -0.74 -16.47 -0.28
CA ALA A 213 -0.74 -15.14 -0.85
C ALA A 213 -1.44 -15.10 -2.23
N LEU A 214 -1.14 -16.10 -3.07
CA LEU A 214 -1.74 -16.20 -4.40
C LEU A 214 -3.26 -16.47 -4.33
N ARG A 215 -3.69 -17.39 -3.46
CA ARG A 215 -5.10 -17.75 -3.25
C ARG A 215 -5.93 -16.54 -2.83
N ALA A 216 -5.42 -15.75 -1.87
CA ALA A 216 -6.08 -14.51 -1.45
C ALA A 216 -6.23 -13.50 -2.62
N GLY A 217 -5.18 -13.37 -3.44
CA GLY A 217 -5.22 -12.55 -4.65
C GLY A 217 -6.25 -13.01 -5.66
N LEU A 218 -6.27 -14.30 -5.97
CA LEU A 218 -7.23 -14.90 -6.91
C LEU A 218 -8.69 -14.72 -6.44
N ALA A 219 -8.93 -14.88 -5.12
CA ALA A 219 -10.25 -14.72 -4.53
C ALA A 219 -10.77 -13.27 -4.60
N SER A 220 -9.88 -12.27 -4.56
CA SER A 220 -10.28 -10.86 -4.44
C SER A 220 -10.05 -10.03 -5.70
N ARG A 221 -9.13 -10.42 -6.57
CA ARG A 221 -8.69 -9.64 -7.74
C ARG A 221 -8.87 -10.39 -9.07
N GLY A 222 -9.33 -11.65 -9.03
CA GLY A 222 -9.61 -12.45 -10.22
C GLY A 222 -8.42 -13.28 -10.70
N VAL A 223 -8.60 -13.88 -11.87
CA VAL A 223 -7.64 -14.83 -12.45
C VAL A 223 -6.77 -14.13 -13.49
N PRO A 224 -5.44 -14.04 -13.28
CA PRO A 224 -4.54 -13.47 -14.29
C PRO A 224 -4.28 -14.46 -15.44
N LYS A 225 -3.96 -13.94 -16.62
CA LYS A 225 -3.54 -14.78 -17.75
C LYS A 225 -2.17 -15.41 -17.52
N VAL A 226 -1.26 -14.61 -16.91
CA VAL A 226 0.15 -15.01 -16.69
C VAL A 226 0.57 -14.64 -15.27
N VAL A 227 1.22 -15.57 -14.58
CA VAL A 227 2.01 -15.32 -13.37
C VAL A 227 3.48 -15.41 -13.72
N TYR A 228 4.21 -14.30 -13.52
CA TYR A 228 5.65 -14.20 -13.79
C TYR A 228 6.42 -14.13 -12.47
N VAL A 229 7.35 -15.06 -12.27
CA VAL A 229 8.10 -15.23 -11.02
C VAL A 229 9.58 -15.49 -11.30
N ASP A 230 10.40 -15.53 -10.26
CA ASP A 230 11.77 -15.99 -10.37
C ASP A 230 11.88 -17.53 -10.30
N ASN A 231 13.13 -18.03 -10.30
CA ASN A 231 13.41 -19.46 -10.17
C ASN A 231 13.62 -19.91 -8.71
N GLY A 232 13.12 -19.15 -7.73
CA GLY A 232 13.19 -19.53 -6.32
C GLY A 232 12.46 -20.85 -6.05
N SER A 233 12.91 -21.61 -5.05
CA SER A 233 12.39 -22.96 -4.76
C SER A 233 10.88 -23.00 -4.52
N ALA A 234 10.31 -21.97 -3.90
CA ALA A 234 8.88 -21.86 -3.66
C ALA A 234 8.07 -21.74 -4.96
N PHE A 235 8.66 -21.14 -6.00
CA PHE A 235 7.99 -20.85 -7.28
C PHE A 235 8.10 -21.99 -8.32
N VAL A 236 8.96 -22.99 -8.10
CA VAL A 236 9.13 -24.14 -9.01
C VAL A 236 8.43 -25.40 -8.54
N SER A 237 7.58 -25.32 -7.51
CA SER A 237 6.89 -26.47 -6.96
C SER A 237 5.85 -27.05 -7.93
N SER A 238 5.74 -28.38 -7.95
CA SER A 238 4.75 -29.07 -8.77
C SER A 238 3.30 -28.77 -8.34
N GLN A 239 3.10 -28.44 -7.08
CA GLN A 239 1.80 -28.05 -6.52
C GLN A 239 1.36 -26.70 -7.09
N LEU A 240 2.22 -25.70 -7.06
CA LEU A 240 1.95 -24.38 -7.65
C LEU A 240 1.66 -24.50 -9.15
N LEU A 241 2.48 -25.28 -9.89
CA LEU A 241 2.25 -25.51 -11.32
C LEU A 241 0.86 -26.09 -11.59
N ARG A 242 0.45 -27.10 -10.77
CA ARG A 242 -0.85 -27.72 -10.90
C ARG A 242 -1.99 -26.74 -10.57
N ALA A 243 -1.85 -25.97 -9.50
CA ALA A 243 -2.83 -24.99 -9.09
C ALA A 243 -3.07 -23.94 -10.19
N LEU A 244 -2.00 -23.40 -10.75
CA LEU A 244 -2.08 -22.44 -11.84
C LEU A 244 -2.67 -23.04 -13.12
N ALA A 245 -2.23 -24.24 -13.50
CA ALA A 245 -2.73 -24.92 -14.68
C ALA A 245 -4.24 -25.24 -14.59
N SER A 246 -4.73 -25.65 -13.40
CA SER A 246 -6.17 -25.93 -13.19
C SER A 246 -7.06 -24.70 -13.34
N LEU A 247 -6.51 -23.50 -13.08
CA LEU A 247 -7.17 -22.23 -13.26
C LEU A 247 -6.91 -21.58 -14.64
N GLY A 248 -6.20 -22.29 -15.54
CA GLY A 248 -5.86 -21.76 -16.86
C GLY A 248 -4.80 -20.66 -16.86
N ILE A 249 -4.02 -20.53 -15.77
CA ILE A 249 -2.98 -19.52 -15.61
C ILE A 249 -1.65 -20.04 -16.15
N THR A 250 -0.98 -19.28 -17.01
CA THR A 250 0.37 -19.60 -17.50
C THR A 250 1.42 -19.15 -16.49
N LEU A 251 2.23 -20.08 -15.98
CA LEU A 251 3.41 -19.73 -15.17
C LEU A 251 4.61 -19.49 -16.08
N THR A 252 5.27 -18.36 -15.88
CA THR A 252 6.49 -17.98 -16.60
C THR A 252 7.58 -17.60 -15.60
N HIS A 253 8.76 -18.18 -15.78
CA HIS A 253 9.93 -17.88 -14.96
C HIS A 253 10.85 -16.85 -15.64
N SER A 254 11.51 -16.00 -14.81
CA SER A 254 12.52 -15.07 -15.30
C SER A 254 13.72 -15.84 -15.87
N LYS A 255 14.26 -15.36 -16.99
CA LYS A 255 15.52 -15.92 -17.52
C LYS A 255 16.68 -15.53 -16.59
N PRO A 256 17.59 -16.48 -16.26
CA PRO A 256 18.78 -16.16 -15.48
C PRO A 256 19.57 -14.99 -16.09
N GLY A 257 19.95 -14.02 -15.28
CA GLY A 257 20.72 -12.83 -15.71
C GLY A 257 19.93 -11.77 -16.48
N GLN A 258 18.62 -11.93 -16.72
CA GLN A 258 17.76 -10.93 -17.33
C GLN A 258 16.69 -10.45 -16.35
N PRO A 259 16.93 -9.37 -15.59
CA PRO A 259 15.96 -8.84 -14.63
C PRO A 259 14.80 -8.07 -15.30
N ALA A 260 14.74 -8.05 -16.63
CA ALA A 260 13.69 -7.39 -17.38
C ALA A 260 12.31 -7.98 -17.01
N GLY A 261 11.43 -7.16 -16.45
CA GLY A 261 10.08 -7.55 -15.98
C GLY A 261 9.93 -7.61 -14.45
N ARG A 262 11.00 -7.73 -13.66
CA ARG A 262 10.93 -7.72 -12.17
C ARG A 262 11.06 -6.34 -11.55
N GLY A 263 11.52 -5.35 -12.29
CA GLY A 263 11.77 -3.99 -11.77
C GLY A 263 10.58 -3.31 -11.09
N LYS A 264 9.34 -3.75 -11.40
CA LYS A 264 8.11 -3.21 -10.79
C LYS A 264 7.91 -3.73 -9.38
N ILE A 265 8.04 -5.05 -9.15
CA ILE A 265 7.94 -5.63 -7.82
C ILE A 265 9.15 -5.26 -6.95
N GLU A 266 10.34 -5.15 -7.53
CA GLU A 266 11.53 -4.67 -6.83
C GLU A 266 11.37 -3.22 -6.36
N ARG A 267 10.75 -2.36 -7.18
CA ARG A 267 10.39 -0.98 -6.79
C ARG A 267 9.33 -0.97 -5.71
N PHE A 268 8.32 -1.84 -5.80
CA PHE A 268 7.33 -2.01 -4.75
C PHE A 268 8.00 -2.44 -3.44
N PHE A 269 8.90 -3.41 -3.45
CA PHE A 269 9.63 -3.84 -2.26
C PHE A 269 10.52 -2.74 -1.67
N ARG A 270 11.07 -1.87 -2.50
CA ARG A 270 11.74 -0.66 -2.01
C ARG A 270 10.75 0.24 -1.27
N THR A 271 9.57 0.46 -1.83
CA THR A 271 8.51 1.24 -1.17
C THR A 271 8.10 0.62 0.17
N VAL A 272 7.97 -0.71 0.23
CA VAL A 272 7.71 -1.44 1.50
C VAL A 272 8.82 -1.18 2.51
N ARG A 273 10.09 -1.29 2.11
CA ARG A 273 11.23 -1.03 3.02
C ARG A 273 11.23 0.42 3.53
N GLU A 274 11.03 1.38 2.63
CA GLU A 274 11.15 2.81 2.94
C GLU A 274 9.94 3.38 3.66
N GLN A 275 8.75 2.78 3.55
CA GLN A 275 7.50 3.37 4.04
C GLN A 275 6.76 2.51 5.07
N PHE A 276 6.95 1.21 5.06
CA PHE A 276 6.32 0.30 6.02
C PHE A 276 7.34 -0.25 7.01
N LEU A 277 8.42 -0.92 6.52
CA LEU A 277 9.39 -1.55 7.41
C LEU A 277 10.18 -0.55 8.24
N VAL A 278 10.36 0.67 7.76
CA VAL A 278 11.00 1.76 8.51
C VAL A 278 10.24 2.09 9.81
N GLU A 279 8.94 1.84 9.85
CA GLU A 279 8.11 2.07 11.03
C GLU A 279 8.18 0.90 12.04
N LEU A 280 8.64 -0.28 11.60
CA LEU A 280 8.81 -1.49 12.41
C LEU A 280 10.23 -1.65 12.98
N GLY A 281 11.17 -0.75 12.63
CA GLY A 281 12.59 -0.87 12.98
C GLY A 281 12.92 -0.60 14.45
N ALA A 282 14.07 -1.09 14.91
CA ALA A 282 14.62 -0.80 16.23
C ALA A 282 14.90 0.71 16.37
N GLY A 283 14.12 1.42 17.14
CA GLY A 283 14.21 2.87 17.37
C GLY A 283 12.98 3.65 16.91
N GLY A 284 12.04 3.01 16.21
CA GLY A 284 10.72 3.59 15.97
C GLY A 284 9.84 3.48 17.22
N PRO A 285 8.85 4.38 17.40
CA PRO A 285 7.87 4.29 18.48
C PRO A 285 6.94 3.10 18.29
N THR A 286 7.11 2.43 17.19
CA THR A 286 6.29 1.30 16.80
C THR A 286 6.45 0.21 17.82
N ARG A 287 5.37 -0.07 18.48
CA ARG A 287 5.15 -1.23 19.31
C ARG A 287 5.76 -2.44 18.60
N ALA A 288 6.71 -3.12 19.22
CA ALA A 288 7.24 -4.34 18.65
C ALA A 288 6.08 -5.22 18.19
N VAL A 289 6.08 -5.58 16.91
CA VAL A 289 5.03 -6.44 16.34
C VAL A 289 5.03 -7.74 17.13
N LYS A 290 3.88 -8.07 17.73
CA LYS A 290 3.76 -9.19 18.67
C LYS A 290 3.90 -10.54 17.98
N ASP A 291 3.25 -10.66 16.82
CA ASP A 291 3.13 -11.90 16.08
C ASP A 291 2.93 -11.64 14.59
N LEU A 292 2.90 -12.72 13.84
CA LEU A 292 2.73 -12.68 12.38
C LEU A 292 1.32 -12.20 11.98
N ALA A 293 0.30 -12.48 12.78
CA ALA A 293 -1.07 -12.04 12.50
C ALA A 293 -1.15 -10.52 12.53
N GLN A 294 -0.59 -9.89 13.57
CA GLN A 294 -0.51 -8.44 13.67
C GLN A 294 0.32 -7.83 12.52
N LEU A 295 1.44 -8.48 12.12
CA LEU A 295 2.23 -7.99 10.97
C LEU A 295 1.40 -8.00 9.68
N ASN A 296 0.62 -9.06 9.44
CA ASN A 296 -0.27 -9.15 8.29
C ASN A 296 -1.39 -8.11 8.36
N GLU A 297 -2.02 -7.90 9.52
CA GLU A 297 -3.05 -6.87 9.72
C GLU A 297 -2.51 -5.46 9.42
N LEU A 298 -1.37 -5.09 10.00
CA LEU A 298 -0.74 -3.79 9.78
C LEU A 298 -0.35 -3.58 8.32
N PHE A 299 0.17 -4.63 7.68
CA PHE A 299 0.55 -4.56 6.27
C PHE A 299 -0.67 -4.43 5.36
N ALA A 300 -1.75 -5.18 5.61
CA ALA A 300 -3.00 -5.05 4.87
C ALA A 300 -3.58 -3.64 5.00
N ALA A 301 -3.63 -3.11 6.22
CA ALA A 301 -4.07 -1.75 6.47
C ALA A 301 -3.22 -0.71 5.70
N TRP A 302 -1.89 -0.86 5.72
CA TRP A 302 -0.99 0.03 4.98
C TRP A 302 -1.19 -0.08 3.46
N VAL A 303 -1.37 -1.29 2.93
CA VAL A 303 -1.62 -1.49 1.50
C VAL A 303 -2.92 -0.81 1.07
N GLU A 304 -4.02 -1.07 1.78
CA GLU A 304 -5.35 -0.61 1.37
C GLU A 304 -5.56 0.88 1.62
N THR A 305 -4.97 1.46 2.69
CA THR A 305 -5.20 2.87 3.04
C THR A 305 -4.11 3.82 2.56
N ILE A 306 -2.88 3.34 2.35
CA ILE A 306 -1.74 4.20 1.99
C ILE A 306 -1.23 3.90 0.57
N TYR A 307 -0.98 2.63 0.23
CA TYR A 307 -0.37 2.29 -1.05
C TYR A 307 -1.37 2.35 -2.21
N HIS A 308 -2.52 1.70 -2.08
CA HIS A 308 -3.52 1.60 -3.14
C HIS A 308 -4.19 2.94 -3.52
N PRO A 309 -4.54 3.84 -2.57
CA PRO A 309 -5.16 5.13 -2.90
C PRO A 309 -4.17 6.18 -3.39
N ARG A 310 -2.86 6.01 -3.12
CA ARG A 310 -1.85 7.00 -3.47
C ARG A 310 -1.56 6.97 -4.97
N GLU A 311 -1.51 8.13 -5.60
CA GLU A 311 -1.06 8.26 -6.98
C GLU A 311 0.35 7.68 -7.19
N HIS A 312 0.46 6.73 -8.10
CA HIS A 312 1.73 6.08 -8.43
C HIS A 312 2.50 6.93 -9.44
N SER A 313 3.74 7.29 -9.08
CA SER A 313 4.59 8.24 -9.84
C SER A 313 4.82 7.88 -11.32
N GLU A 314 4.68 6.61 -11.69
CA GLU A 314 4.92 6.13 -13.05
C GLU A 314 3.65 6.08 -13.89
N THR A 315 2.50 5.80 -13.28
CA THR A 315 1.21 5.68 -13.97
C THR A 315 0.35 6.93 -13.87
N GLY A 316 0.66 7.85 -12.92
CA GLY A 316 -0.14 9.05 -12.67
C GLY A 316 -1.54 8.75 -12.11
N GLN A 317 -1.78 7.52 -11.63
CA GLN A 317 -3.07 7.07 -11.14
C GLN A 317 -2.89 6.23 -9.87
N PRO A 318 -3.88 6.20 -8.96
CA PRO A 318 -3.90 5.26 -7.84
C PRO A 318 -3.95 3.81 -8.35
N PRO A 319 -3.10 2.90 -7.83
CA PRO A 319 -3.01 1.52 -8.31
C PRO A 319 -4.34 0.78 -8.35
N LEU A 320 -5.13 0.83 -7.27
CA LEU A 320 -6.41 0.13 -7.21
C LEU A 320 -7.45 0.74 -8.16
N ALA A 321 -7.52 2.06 -8.26
CA ALA A 321 -8.43 2.72 -9.19
C ALA A 321 -8.11 2.33 -10.64
N ARG A 322 -6.82 2.29 -11.01
CA ARG A 322 -6.38 1.85 -12.33
C ARG A 322 -6.69 0.37 -12.59
N PHE A 323 -6.58 -0.48 -11.55
CA PHE A 323 -6.94 -1.89 -11.65
C PHE A 323 -8.44 -2.07 -11.95
N LEU A 324 -9.29 -1.35 -11.24
CA LEU A 324 -10.75 -1.44 -11.35
C LEU A 324 -11.33 -0.69 -12.57
N ALA A 325 -10.55 0.18 -13.23
CA ALA A 325 -11.00 0.92 -14.39
C ALA A 325 -11.41 0.04 -15.58
N ALA A 326 -10.92 -1.21 -15.64
CA ALA A 326 -11.32 -2.19 -16.66
C ALA A 326 -12.64 -2.93 -16.34
N GLY A 327 -13.30 -2.59 -15.23
CA GLY A 327 -14.50 -3.25 -14.74
C GLY A 327 -14.23 -4.30 -13.67
N ALA A 328 -15.27 -5.01 -13.24
CA ALA A 328 -15.16 -6.06 -12.23
C ALA A 328 -14.34 -7.25 -12.77
N PRO A 329 -13.34 -7.72 -12.01
CA PRO A 329 -12.54 -8.86 -12.43
C PRO A 329 -13.35 -10.17 -12.40
N ALA A 330 -13.08 -11.08 -13.33
CA ALA A 330 -13.64 -12.42 -13.29
C ALA A 330 -13.05 -13.20 -12.10
N LEU A 331 -13.87 -13.50 -11.10
CA LEU A 331 -13.47 -14.25 -9.91
C LEU A 331 -13.68 -15.76 -10.14
N PRO A 332 -12.76 -16.63 -9.65
CA PRO A 332 -13.01 -18.05 -9.61
C PRO A 332 -14.07 -18.37 -8.55
N THR A 333 -14.88 -19.39 -8.77
CA THR A 333 -15.79 -19.85 -7.71
C THR A 333 -15.01 -20.42 -6.52
N PRO A 334 -15.56 -20.38 -5.29
CA PRO A 334 -14.90 -20.97 -4.13
C PRO A 334 -14.52 -22.44 -4.34
N ALA A 335 -15.36 -23.22 -5.04
CA ALA A 335 -15.08 -24.62 -5.36
C ALA A 335 -13.89 -24.78 -6.32
N GLN A 336 -13.80 -23.96 -7.37
CA GLN A 336 -12.67 -23.95 -8.30
C GLN A 336 -11.37 -23.58 -7.56
N LEU A 337 -11.44 -22.55 -6.70
CA LEU A 337 -10.30 -22.10 -5.93
C LEU A 337 -9.83 -23.15 -4.94
N HIS A 338 -10.76 -23.81 -4.24
CA HIS A 338 -10.44 -24.91 -3.32
C HIS A 338 -9.78 -26.08 -4.07
N GLU A 339 -10.39 -26.58 -5.14
CA GLU A 339 -9.86 -27.69 -5.93
C GLU A 339 -8.46 -27.38 -6.51
N ALA A 340 -8.22 -26.15 -6.95
CA ALA A 340 -6.94 -25.74 -7.52
C ALA A 340 -5.78 -25.88 -6.52
N PHE A 341 -6.01 -25.57 -5.24
CA PHE A 341 -4.97 -25.58 -4.21
C PHE A 341 -4.91 -26.87 -3.39
N LEU A 342 -5.66 -27.92 -3.78
CA LEU A 342 -5.47 -29.24 -3.20
C LEU A 342 -4.12 -29.84 -3.63
N TRP A 343 -3.41 -30.38 -2.66
CA TRP A 343 -2.16 -31.11 -2.93
C TRP A 343 -2.42 -32.55 -3.26
N SER A 344 -1.51 -33.18 -3.98
CA SER A 344 -1.59 -34.61 -4.22
C SER A 344 -0.26 -35.29 -3.99
N GLN A 345 -0.34 -36.51 -3.45
CA GLN A 345 0.81 -37.40 -3.28
C GLN A 345 0.45 -38.82 -3.64
N ARG A 346 1.38 -39.53 -4.26
CA ARG A 346 1.19 -40.95 -4.55
C ARG A 346 1.57 -41.80 -3.35
N ARG A 347 0.70 -42.74 -2.97
CA ARG A 347 0.91 -43.70 -1.88
C ARG A 347 0.55 -45.07 -2.35
N THR A 348 1.24 -46.09 -1.79
CA THR A 348 0.88 -47.52 -2.01
C THR A 348 -0.04 -47.94 -0.89
N VAL A 349 -1.15 -48.57 -1.22
CA VAL A 349 -2.10 -49.11 -0.24
C VAL A 349 -1.50 -50.39 0.36
N THR A 350 -1.47 -50.47 1.68
CA THR A 350 -0.95 -51.61 2.43
C THR A 350 -1.86 -52.84 2.33
N LYS A 351 -1.38 -53.98 2.79
CA LYS A 351 -2.18 -55.24 2.85
C LYS A 351 -3.39 -55.12 3.77
N THR A 352 -3.39 -54.18 4.69
CA THR A 352 -4.50 -53.85 5.63
C THR A 352 -5.43 -52.77 5.11
N ALA A 353 -5.43 -52.52 3.78
CA ALA A 353 -6.24 -51.47 3.15
C ALA A 353 -6.02 -50.07 3.76
N THR A 354 -4.80 -49.75 4.18
CA THR A 354 -4.46 -48.45 4.75
C THR A 354 -3.40 -47.74 3.93
N ILE A 355 -3.41 -46.39 4.03
CA ILE A 355 -2.34 -45.50 3.52
C ILE A 355 -1.80 -44.65 4.66
N SER A 356 -0.50 -44.31 4.57
CA SER A 356 0.11 -43.39 5.52
C SER A 356 0.43 -42.06 4.82
N LEU A 357 0.08 -40.93 5.46
CA LEU A 357 0.37 -39.59 4.97
C LEU A 357 0.76 -38.68 6.16
N HIS A 358 1.96 -38.10 6.11
CA HIS A 358 2.49 -37.16 7.10
C HIS A 358 2.37 -37.62 8.58
N GLY A 359 2.53 -38.92 8.81
CA GLY A 359 2.43 -39.53 10.14
C GLY A 359 1.02 -39.98 10.56
N ASN A 360 0.02 -39.71 9.71
CA ASN A 360 -1.34 -40.18 9.88
C ASN A 360 -1.56 -41.50 9.13
N SER A 361 -2.56 -42.27 9.55
CA SER A 361 -3.00 -43.51 8.88
C SER A 361 -4.48 -43.38 8.52
N TYR A 362 -4.83 -43.79 7.32
CA TYR A 362 -6.19 -43.71 6.79
C TYR A 362 -6.58 -45.05 6.16
N GLU A 363 -7.80 -45.48 6.39
CA GLU A 363 -8.40 -46.63 5.76
C GLU A 363 -8.96 -46.24 4.38
N VAL A 364 -8.74 -47.07 3.39
CA VAL A 364 -9.19 -46.92 2.01
C VAL A 364 -9.87 -48.19 1.53
N ASP A 365 -10.55 -48.10 0.39
CA ASP A 365 -11.21 -49.27 -0.21
C ASP A 365 -10.25 -50.47 -0.35
N ALA A 366 -10.66 -51.63 0.14
CA ALA A 366 -9.91 -52.87 0.08
C ALA A 366 -9.58 -53.29 -1.35
N ALA A 367 -10.38 -52.91 -2.34
CA ALA A 367 -10.10 -53.15 -3.75
C ALA A 367 -8.80 -52.48 -4.26
N LEU A 368 -8.28 -51.52 -3.49
CA LEU A 368 -7.05 -50.80 -3.82
C LEU A 368 -5.78 -51.43 -3.20
N VAL A 369 -5.89 -52.49 -2.43
CA VAL A 369 -4.73 -53.15 -1.78
C VAL A 369 -3.66 -53.47 -2.79
N GLY A 370 -2.41 -53.10 -2.47
CA GLY A 370 -1.24 -53.25 -3.36
C GLY A 370 -1.18 -52.27 -4.52
N ARG A 371 -2.20 -51.44 -4.72
CA ARG A 371 -2.22 -50.42 -5.79
C ARG A 371 -1.53 -49.15 -5.33
N ARG A 372 -0.94 -48.43 -6.30
CA ARG A 372 -0.39 -47.09 -6.10
C ARG A 372 -1.46 -46.07 -6.42
N VAL A 373 -2.00 -45.44 -5.41
CA VAL A 373 -3.09 -44.45 -5.51
C VAL A 373 -2.57 -43.02 -5.39
N GLU A 374 -3.29 -42.09 -5.95
CA GLU A 374 -3.08 -40.65 -5.73
C GLU A 374 -3.98 -40.21 -4.59
N VAL A 375 -3.39 -39.64 -3.55
CA VAL A 375 -4.09 -39.08 -2.39
C VAL A 375 -4.12 -37.56 -2.58
N VAL A 376 -5.32 -36.99 -2.62
CA VAL A 376 -5.58 -35.55 -2.78
C VAL A 376 -6.06 -35.00 -1.46
N PHE A 377 -5.48 -33.90 -0.99
CA PHE A 377 -5.72 -33.34 0.33
C PHE A 377 -5.47 -31.83 0.39
N ASP A 378 -6.12 -31.15 1.31
CA ASP A 378 -5.77 -29.78 1.69
C ASP A 378 -4.56 -29.84 2.65
N PRO A 379 -3.45 -29.10 2.38
CA PRO A 379 -2.30 -29.08 3.28
C PRO A 379 -2.62 -28.50 4.67
N PHE A 380 -3.72 -27.74 4.81
CA PHE A 380 -4.18 -27.16 6.06
C PHE A 380 -5.22 -28.03 6.78
N ASP A 381 -5.76 -29.05 6.10
CA ASP A 381 -6.69 -30.03 6.71
C ASP A 381 -6.39 -31.45 6.24
N LEU A 382 -5.70 -32.21 7.07
CA LEU A 382 -5.37 -33.61 6.82
C LEU A 382 -6.43 -34.59 7.37
N THR A 383 -7.58 -34.10 7.80
CA THR A 383 -8.67 -34.98 8.27
C THR A 383 -9.46 -35.59 7.11
N GLN A 384 -9.48 -34.89 5.96
CA GLN A 384 -10.20 -35.30 4.77
C GLN A 384 -9.25 -35.55 3.60
N LEU A 385 -9.21 -36.76 3.12
CA LEU A 385 -8.38 -37.16 1.98
C LEU A 385 -9.25 -37.80 0.90
N GLN A 386 -9.08 -37.36 -0.34
CA GLN A 386 -9.68 -38.03 -1.50
C GLN A 386 -8.69 -39.02 -2.10
N VAL A 387 -9.16 -40.19 -2.46
CA VAL A 387 -8.34 -41.23 -3.12
C VAL A 387 -8.71 -41.30 -4.59
N ARG A 388 -7.71 -41.24 -5.46
CA ARG A 388 -7.88 -41.40 -6.92
C ARG A 388 -6.98 -42.55 -7.40
N TYR A 389 -7.53 -43.39 -8.27
CA TYR A 389 -6.78 -44.43 -8.95
C TYR A 389 -6.99 -44.36 -10.47
N SER A 390 -5.89 -44.28 -11.21
CA SER A 390 -5.92 -44.08 -12.69
C SER A 390 -6.80 -42.88 -13.11
N GLY A 391 -6.75 -41.79 -12.34
CA GLY A 391 -7.53 -40.57 -12.60
C GLY A 391 -8.99 -40.62 -12.18
N ARG A 392 -9.52 -41.75 -11.68
CA ARG A 392 -10.88 -41.92 -11.23
C ARG A 392 -10.97 -41.73 -9.71
N PRO A 393 -11.98 -41.01 -9.19
CA PRO A 393 -12.22 -40.90 -7.76
C PRO A 393 -12.65 -42.28 -7.20
N MET A 394 -12.03 -42.71 -6.11
CA MET A 394 -12.25 -43.99 -5.44
C MET A 394 -12.81 -43.78 -4.03
N GLY A 395 -13.36 -42.60 -3.74
CA GLY A 395 -13.93 -42.26 -2.44
C GLY A 395 -12.99 -41.45 -1.54
N THR A 396 -13.45 -41.22 -0.34
CA THR A 396 -12.72 -40.49 0.73
C THR A 396 -12.06 -41.52 1.64
N ALA A 397 -10.79 -41.27 1.99
CA ALA A 397 -10.09 -42.11 2.96
C ALA A 397 -10.60 -41.79 4.38
N ILE A 398 -10.86 -42.85 5.15
CA ILE A 398 -11.37 -42.71 6.52
C ILE A 398 -10.22 -42.61 7.50
N PRO A 399 -10.14 -41.56 8.34
CA PRO A 399 -9.09 -41.44 9.35
C PRO A 399 -9.10 -42.64 10.32
N HIS A 400 -8.02 -43.39 10.35
CA HIS A 400 -7.81 -44.50 11.27
C HIS A 400 -6.98 -44.07 12.48
N ARG A 401 -5.90 -43.29 12.24
CA ARG A 401 -5.09 -42.71 13.30
C ARG A 401 -4.61 -41.32 12.83
N ILE A 402 -5.05 -40.28 13.53
CA ILE A 402 -4.62 -38.90 13.27
C ILE A 402 -3.62 -38.49 14.34
N GLY A 403 -2.36 -38.33 13.96
CA GLY A 403 -1.30 -37.74 14.79
C GLY A 403 -0.98 -36.31 14.41
N ARG A 404 -1.44 -35.87 13.21
CA ARG A 404 -1.30 -34.50 12.70
C ARG A 404 -2.52 -34.09 11.90
N HIS A 405 -3.07 -32.92 12.23
CA HIS A 405 -4.21 -32.38 11.52
C HIS A 405 -3.82 -31.55 10.30
N VAL A 406 -2.58 -31.01 10.27
CA VAL A 406 -2.05 -30.17 9.19
C VAL A 406 -0.73 -30.70 8.66
N HIS A 407 -0.36 -30.30 7.45
CA HIS A 407 0.93 -30.66 6.85
C HIS A 407 2.10 -30.19 7.75
N PRO A 408 3.24 -30.94 7.82
CA PRO A 408 4.39 -30.57 8.64
C PRO A 408 4.91 -29.14 8.41
N ASP A 409 4.84 -28.64 7.19
CA ASP A 409 5.30 -27.29 6.83
C ASP A 409 4.23 -26.21 7.04
N ALA A 410 2.97 -26.61 7.30
CA ALA A 410 1.84 -25.72 7.54
C ALA A 410 1.58 -25.44 9.04
N HIS A 411 2.60 -25.59 9.88
CA HIS A 411 2.46 -25.33 11.33
C HIS A 411 1.93 -23.94 11.64
N PRO A 412 1.01 -23.79 12.63
CA PRO A 412 0.61 -22.49 13.17
C PRO A 412 1.83 -21.74 13.69
N GLU A 413 1.92 -20.47 13.34
CA GLU A 413 3.04 -19.61 13.73
C GLU A 413 2.71 -18.94 15.07
N THR A 414 2.96 -19.61 16.22
CA THR A 414 2.74 -19.07 17.55
C THR A 414 3.93 -18.25 18.07
N SER A 415 3.67 -17.11 18.72
CA SER A 415 4.67 -16.13 19.18
C SER A 415 4.65 -15.87 20.69
N PRO A 416 5.80 -15.56 21.34
CA PRO A 416 5.87 -15.14 22.73
C PRO A 416 5.65 -13.61 22.94
N ALA A 417 5.34 -13.18 24.18
CA ALA A 417 4.86 -11.85 24.53
C ALA A 417 5.94 -10.74 24.62
N PRO A 418 5.63 -9.46 24.37
CA PRO A 418 6.57 -8.35 24.20
C PRO A 418 6.63 -7.33 25.36
N ALA A 419 7.60 -6.39 25.29
CA ALA A 419 7.89 -5.29 26.22
C ALA A 419 7.26 -3.93 25.82
N PRO A 420 7.10 -2.94 26.74
CA PRO A 420 6.27 -1.74 26.52
C PRO A 420 7.01 -0.59 25.81
N ALA A 421 6.26 0.22 25.04
CA ALA A 421 6.74 1.40 24.32
C ALA A 421 5.81 2.61 24.49
N THR A 422 6.36 3.82 24.34
CA THR A 422 5.66 5.10 24.38
C THR A 422 5.92 5.88 23.07
N GLY A 423 4.88 6.24 22.29
CA GLY A 423 5.00 7.02 21.05
C GLY A 423 3.78 6.92 20.14
N ILE A 424 3.77 7.71 19.09
CA ILE A 424 2.73 7.65 18.06
C ILE A 424 2.96 6.41 17.20
N ASP A 425 2.08 5.43 17.33
CA ASP A 425 2.08 4.24 16.46
C ASP A 425 1.30 4.53 15.19
N TYR A 426 2.04 4.98 14.15
CA TYR A 426 1.45 5.33 12.86
C TYR A 426 0.72 4.15 12.21
N LEU A 427 1.28 2.95 12.29
CA LEU A 427 0.65 1.78 11.67
C LEU A 427 -0.61 1.34 12.43
N ALA A 428 -0.65 1.54 13.75
CA ALA A 428 -1.88 1.32 14.53
C ALA A 428 -2.98 2.32 14.15
N LEU A 429 -2.64 3.60 13.89
CA LEU A 429 -3.59 4.59 13.39
C LEU A 429 -4.12 4.21 12.00
N VAL A 430 -3.24 3.78 11.10
CA VAL A 430 -3.62 3.32 9.75
C VAL A 430 -4.49 2.06 9.84
N ALA A 431 -4.16 1.11 10.71
CA ALA A 431 -4.96 -0.09 10.94
C ALA A 431 -6.34 0.23 11.53
N ALA A 432 -6.43 1.22 12.43
CA ALA A 432 -7.70 1.68 12.97
C ALA A 432 -8.59 2.30 11.86
N GLN A 433 -8.02 3.16 11.03
CA GLN A 433 -8.71 3.75 9.89
C GLN A 433 -9.17 2.69 8.88
N HIS A 434 -8.33 1.69 8.60
CA HIS A 434 -8.67 0.58 7.72
C HIS A 434 -9.82 -0.27 8.29
N ARG A 435 -9.80 -0.60 9.59
CA ARG A 435 -10.88 -1.34 10.24
C ARG A 435 -12.20 -0.60 10.19
N GLU A 436 -12.19 0.71 10.42
CA GLU A 436 -13.38 1.56 10.32
C GLU A 436 -13.95 1.56 8.90
N GLN A 437 -13.10 1.65 7.88
CA GLN A 437 -13.50 1.55 6.48
C GLN A 437 -13.95 0.14 6.08
N SER A 438 -13.36 -0.91 6.68
CA SER A 438 -13.64 -2.31 6.36
C SER A 438 -14.87 -2.84 7.09
N ALA A 439 -15.32 -2.20 8.18
CA ALA A 439 -16.59 -2.52 8.83
C ALA A 439 -17.80 -2.33 7.89
N GLN A 440 -17.61 -1.61 6.79
CA GLN A 440 -18.61 -1.38 5.73
C GLN A 440 -18.32 -2.17 4.43
N ARG A 441 -17.29 -3.05 4.40
CA ARG A 441 -16.86 -3.76 3.19
C ARG A 441 -16.39 -5.17 3.53
N ILE A 442 -16.59 -6.11 2.61
CA ILE A 442 -16.03 -7.47 2.71
C ILE A 442 -14.51 -7.40 2.46
N ASN A 443 -13.71 -7.76 3.46
CA ASN A 443 -12.25 -7.84 3.33
C ASN A 443 -11.82 -9.28 3.01
N TYR A 444 -11.47 -9.54 1.77
CA TYR A 444 -11.07 -10.87 1.30
C TYR A 444 -9.70 -11.34 1.85
N ASN A 445 -8.89 -10.43 2.40
CA ASN A 445 -7.61 -10.80 3.04
C ASN A 445 -7.80 -11.43 4.42
N ASP A 446 -8.95 -11.20 5.07
CA ASP A 446 -9.30 -11.74 6.38
C ASP A 446 -10.08 -13.07 6.29
N LEU A 447 -10.30 -13.58 5.07
CA LEU A 447 -10.88 -14.91 4.92
C LEU A 447 -9.94 -15.92 5.60
N PRO A 448 -10.41 -16.66 6.60
CA PRO A 448 -9.59 -17.60 7.35
C PRO A 448 -9.07 -18.68 6.39
N VAL A 449 -7.75 -18.75 6.25
CA VAL A 449 -7.11 -19.92 5.68
C VAL A 449 -7.17 -20.98 6.77
N GLY A 450 -8.32 -21.66 6.87
CA GLY A 450 -8.44 -22.95 7.52
C GLY A 450 -8.11 -23.06 9.02
N ASP A 451 -8.41 -22.05 9.86
CA ASP A 451 -8.35 -22.21 11.31
C ASP A 451 -9.74 -22.45 11.92
N SER A 452 -10.56 -23.27 11.29
CA SER A 452 -11.86 -23.66 11.86
C SER A 452 -11.79 -25.03 12.55
N HIS A 453 -11.07 -25.10 13.65
CA HIS A 453 -11.31 -26.08 14.69
C HIS A 453 -11.14 -25.46 16.06
N ALA A 454 -12.11 -24.62 16.45
CA ALA A 454 -12.45 -24.40 17.84
C ALA A 454 -13.93 -24.77 17.99
N ASP A 455 -14.13 -25.89 18.68
CA ASP A 455 -15.29 -26.24 19.49
C ASP A 455 -16.67 -26.19 18.82
N ARG A 456 -17.06 -27.28 18.18
CA ARG A 456 -18.46 -27.64 18.06
C ARG A 456 -18.82 -28.60 19.19
N SER A 457 -19.15 -28.03 20.34
CA SER A 457 -19.97 -28.75 21.33
C SER A 457 -21.39 -28.90 20.76
N ASP A 458 -21.82 -30.14 20.64
CA ASP A 458 -23.17 -30.54 20.29
C ASP A 458 -24.22 -29.85 21.19
N THR A 459 -25.01 -28.97 20.59
CA THR A 459 -26.37 -28.70 21.02
C THR A 459 -27.25 -28.68 19.79
N ALA A 460 -27.80 -29.82 19.50
CA ALA A 460 -28.93 -29.95 18.59
C ALA A 460 -30.09 -29.10 19.15
N THR A 461 -30.32 -27.95 18.56
CA THR A 461 -31.56 -27.21 18.76
C THR A 461 -32.28 -27.20 17.40
N ASP A 462 -33.39 -27.88 17.41
CA ASP A 462 -34.41 -27.95 16.37
C ASP A 462 -34.82 -26.54 15.99
N ILE A 463 -34.45 -26.08 14.80
CA ILE A 463 -34.93 -24.80 14.26
C ILE A 463 -35.94 -25.10 13.18
N SER A 464 -37.20 -24.97 13.57
CA SER A 464 -38.31 -24.82 12.65
C SER A 464 -38.08 -23.60 11.77
N VAL A 465 -38.06 -23.79 10.47
CA VAL A 465 -37.96 -22.73 9.45
C VAL A 465 -39.29 -21.97 9.47
N ASP A 466 -39.29 -20.80 10.09
CA ASP A 466 -40.36 -19.81 9.93
C ASP A 466 -40.04 -18.97 8.67
N THR A 467 -40.85 -19.11 7.63
CA THR A 467 -40.80 -18.32 6.40
C THR A 467 -41.52 -16.98 6.61
N GLY A 468 -40.99 -16.17 7.53
CA GLY A 468 -41.36 -14.75 7.62
C GLY A 468 -40.46 -13.93 6.69
N VAL A 469 -41.05 -13.42 5.61
CA VAL A 469 -40.38 -12.42 4.75
C VAL A 469 -40.05 -11.21 5.59
N ASP A 470 -38.77 -10.91 5.70
CA ASP A 470 -38.25 -9.80 6.53
C ASP A 470 -38.55 -8.46 5.85
N THR A 471 -39.66 -7.83 6.26
CA THR A 471 -40.09 -6.49 5.81
C THR A 471 -39.08 -5.38 6.13
N GLN A 472 -38.05 -5.63 6.93
CA GLN A 472 -37.00 -4.65 7.24
C GLN A 472 -36.02 -4.49 6.09
N LEU A 473 -35.80 -5.51 5.26
CA LEU A 473 -34.89 -5.42 4.12
C LEU A 473 -35.45 -4.53 2.99
N GLU A 474 -36.78 -4.54 2.81
CA GLU A 474 -37.43 -3.69 1.81
C GLU A 474 -37.40 -2.19 2.19
N ASP A 475 -37.56 -1.90 3.48
CA ASP A 475 -37.48 -0.52 3.98
C ASP A 475 -36.04 0.05 3.95
N GLU A 476 -35.00 -0.78 4.17
CA GLU A 476 -33.59 -0.37 4.03
C GLU A 476 -33.19 -0.14 2.57
N LEU A 477 -33.65 -0.96 1.64
CA LEU A 477 -33.42 -0.79 0.21
C LEU A 477 -34.14 0.45 -0.35
N ALA A 478 -35.35 0.73 0.09
CA ALA A 478 -36.08 1.92 -0.28
C ALA A 478 -35.42 3.21 0.27
N SER A 479 -34.87 3.14 1.48
CA SER A 479 -34.13 4.25 2.09
C SER A 479 -32.81 4.55 1.39
N PHE A 480 -32.13 3.51 0.89
CA PHE A 480 -30.86 3.64 0.15
C PHE A 480 -31.06 4.26 -1.24
N ALA A 481 -32.16 3.91 -1.93
CA ALA A 481 -32.52 4.47 -3.24
C ALA A 481 -32.89 5.96 -3.15
N ALA A 482 -33.43 6.42 -2.03
CA ALA A 482 -33.81 7.83 -1.82
C ALA A 482 -32.61 8.75 -1.54
N LEU A 483 -31.46 8.21 -1.11
CA LEU A 483 -30.26 8.98 -0.74
C LEU A 483 -29.27 9.21 -1.91
N HIS A 484 -29.45 8.51 -3.05
CA HIS A 484 -28.56 8.64 -4.21
C HIS A 484 -29.36 8.92 -5.50
N PRO A 485 -29.56 10.19 -5.90
CA PRO A 485 -30.20 10.52 -7.17
C PRO A 485 -29.33 10.01 -8.32
N GLN A 486 -29.96 9.27 -9.22
CA GLN A 486 -29.36 8.59 -10.37
C GLN A 486 -28.58 9.55 -11.27
N LEU A 487 -27.34 9.17 -11.60
CA LEU A 487 -26.59 9.75 -12.71
C LEU A 487 -27.10 9.18 -14.04
N PRO A 488 -27.21 9.97 -15.13
CA PRO A 488 -27.77 9.51 -16.39
C PRO A 488 -26.88 8.43 -17.00
N GLY A 489 -27.44 7.20 -17.14
CA GLY A 489 -26.80 6.05 -17.76
C GLY A 489 -26.76 4.76 -16.91
N GLN A 490 -27.35 4.72 -15.71
CA GLN A 490 -27.51 3.50 -14.93
C GLN A 490 -28.86 2.81 -15.24
N LEU A 491 -28.78 1.50 -15.47
CA LEU A 491 -29.95 0.62 -15.62
C LEU A 491 -30.75 0.59 -14.32
N ASP A 492 -32.06 0.68 -14.45
CA ASP A 492 -33.01 0.67 -13.34
C ASP A 492 -33.05 -0.73 -12.71
N LEU A 493 -32.76 -0.79 -11.41
CA LEU A 493 -32.72 -2.04 -10.64
C LEU A 493 -34.11 -2.62 -10.37
N THR A 494 -35.18 -1.86 -10.63
CA THR A 494 -36.57 -2.31 -10.50
C THR A 494 -36.98 -3.26 -11.60
N ASP A 495 -36.46 -3.10 -12.85
CA ASP A 495 -36.75 -4.01 -13.98
C ASP A 495 -36.10 -5.40 -13.78
N ALA A 496 -35.13 -5.58 -12.90
CA ALA A 496 -34.49 -6.86 -12.64
C ALA A 496 -35.21 -7.70 -11.56
N LEU A 497 -36.10 -7.10 -10.80
CA LEU A 497 -36.88 -7.79 -9.75
C LEU A 497 -38.21 -8.35 -10.27
N ASP A 498 -38.79 -7.77 -11.30
CA ASP A 498 -40.02 -8.28 -11.93
C ASP A 498 -39.76 -9.56 -12.71
N ASP A 499 -38.54 -9.81 -13.20
CA ASP A 499 -38.18 -11.02 -13.96
C ASP A 499 -37.89 -12.27 -13.06
N ILE A 500 -37.79 -12.08 -11.75
CA ILE A 500 -37.56 -13.17 -10.77
C ILE A 500 -38.88 -13.69 -10.20
N GLY A 501 -39.94 -12.88 -10.22
CA GLY A 501 -41.27 -13.24 -9.73
C GLY A 501 -42.01 -14.26 -10.63
N ASP A 502 -41.79 -14.21 -11.95
CA ASP A 502 -42.50 -15.04 -12.91
C ASP A 502 -41.91 -16.43 -13.14
N THR A 503 -40.78 -16.78 -12.55
CA THR A 503 -40.13 -18.10 -12.73
C THR A 503 -40.44 -19.11 -11.60
N VAL A 504 -41.13 -18.73 -10.55
CA VAL A 504 -41.42 -19.63 -9.42
C VAL A 504 -42.82 -20.26 -9.52
N ASP A 505 -43.73 -19.72 -10.35
CA ASP A 505 -45.13 -20.18 -10.39
C ASP A 505 -45.45 -21.21 -11.50
N ASN A 506 -44.43 -21.69 -12.24
CA ASN A 506 -44.67 -22.59 -13.38
C ASN A 506 -44.13 -24.03 -13.25
N THR A 507 -43.79 -24.49 -12.00
CA THR A 507 -43.24 -25.84 -11.79
C THR A 507 -44.13 -26.78 -10.97
N GLU A 508 -45.38 -26.40 -10.65
CA GLU A 508 -46.34 -27.28 -9.92
C GLU A 508 -47.55 -27.80 -10.73
N GLN A 509 -47.56 -27.73 -12.06
CA GLN A 509 -48.67 -28.26 -12.85
C GLN A 509 -48.32 -29.29 -13.91
N GLU A 510 -47.27 -30.09 -13.75
CA GLU A 510 -47.05 -31.27 -14.61
C GLU A 510 -46.57 -32.48 -13.80
N THR A 511 -47.36 -33.00 -12.87
CA THR A 511 -47.41 -34.42 -12.47
C THR A 511 -48.72 -34.71 -11.74
N ALA A 512 -49.76 -35.03 -12.52
CA ALA A 512 -50.88 -35.85 -12.11
C ALA A 512 -51.26 -36.79 -13.28
#